data_a1073020551dd2a3b9e3e96661c92324
#
_entry.id   a1073020551dd2a3b9e3e96661c92324
#
_cell.length_a   1.000
_cell.length_b   1.000
_cell.length_c   1.000
_cell.angle_alpha   90.00
_cell.angle_beta   90.00
_cell.angle_gamma   90.00
#
_symmetry.space_group_name_H-M   'P 1'
#
loop_
_entity.id
_entity.type
_entity.pdbx_description
1 polymer ?
#
loop_
_entity_poly.entity_id
_entity_poly.type
_entity_poly.pdbx_seq_one_letter_code
_entity_poly.pdbx_strand_id
1 'polypeptide(L)'
;MSYLIKGLNGSDFEHLYGLSDRKLKEHGAIRIKVDKSQAYPDRISLRYIPVGEYAILLNHTYLYSPTPYRGSHAIFIWEGTSEAAILIDCIPEVMNSRIMSLRAFDNNDMMIDAEIASNDEIEENILTYFENTQIKYILAHNAKQGCFSCRITRSDRQNNIFNEGEA
;
A
#
# COMPACT_ATOMS: atom_id res chain seq x y z
N MET A 1 -1.69 1.00 21.49
CA MET A 1 -2.14 0.13 20.39
C MET A 1 -1.07 0.19 19.31
N SER A 2 -0.81 -0.91 18.62
CA SER A 2 0.24 -0.96 17.58
C SER A 2 -0.39 -1.31 16.24
N TYR A 3 0.14 -0.78 15.14
CA TYR A 3 -0.35 -1.03 13.78
C TYR A 3 0.78 -1.52 12.86
N LEU A 4 0.39 -2.19 11.78
CA LEU A 4 1.26 -2.71 10.73
C LEU A 4 0.84 -2.13 9.39
N ILE A 5 1.78 -1.48 8.69
CA ILE A 5 1.63 -1.07 7.29
C ILE A 5 2.41 -2.06 6.43
N LYS A 6 1.75 -2.64 5.44
CA LYS A 6 2.36 -3.62 4.54
C LYS A 6 2.25 -3.18 3.09
N GLY A 7 3.37 -3.26 2.37
CA GLY A 7 3.43 -3.14 0.92
C GLY A 7 2.85 -4.37 0.22
N LEU A 8 2.65 -4.25 -1.09
CA LEU A 8 2.23 -5.37 -1.94
C LEU A 8 3.35 -6.42 -2.05
N ASN A 9 3.00 -7.68 -2.29
CA ASN A 9 3.99 -8.72 -2.48
C ASN A 9 4.66 -8.56 -3.85
N GLY A 10 5.99 -8.48 -3.89
CA GLY A 10 6.74 -8.35 -5.14
C GLY A 10 6.52 -9.52 -6.09
N SER A 11 6.34 -10.74 -5.55
CA SER A 11 6.08 -11.95 -6.34
C SER A 11 4.84 -11.85 -7.25
N ASP A 12 3.87 -11.02 -6.91
CA ASP A 12 2.66 -10.82 -7.72
C ASP A 12 2.97 -10.07 -9.02
N PHE A 13 4.13 -9.42 -9.12
CA PHE A 13 4.53 -8.55 -10.23
C PHE A 13 5.79 -9.01 -10.97
N GLU A 14 6.53 -9.98 -10.46
CA GLU A 14 7.80 -10.47 -11.04
C GLU A 14 7.66 -10.91 -12.50
N HIS A 15 6.50 -11.42 -12.88
CA HIS A 15 6.19 -11.83 -14.25
C HIS A 15 6.22 -10.68 -15.28
N LEU A 16 6.19 -9.42 -14.81
CA LEU A 16 6.25 -8.22 -15.65
C LEU A 16 7.69 -7.71 -15.82
N TYR A 17 8.60 -8.11 -14.94
CA TYR A 17 9.96 -7.56 -14.93
C TYR A 17 10.77 -8.01 -16.15
N GLY A 18 11.50 -7.08 -16.74
CA GLY A 18 12.34 -7.35 -17.90
C GLY A 18 11.58 -7.63 -19.21
N LEU A 19 10.24 -7.56 -19.22
CA LEU A 19 9.48 -7.69 -20.45
C LEU A 19 9.73 -6.50 -21.38
N SER A 20 9.64 -6.73 -22.70
CA SER A 20 9.61 -5.63 -23.68
C SER A 20 8.36 -4.76 -23.48
N ASP A 21 8.43 -3.49 -23.91
CA ASP A 21 7.27 -2.57 -23.77
C ASP A 21 6.04 -3.09 -24.52
N ARG A 22 6.23 -3.81 -25.64
CA ARG A 22 5.14 -4.48 -26.34
C ARG A 22 4.46 -5.54 -25.48
N LYS A 23 5.25 -6.38 -24.80
CA LYS A 23 4.72 -7.42 -23.90
C LYS A 23 4.05 -6.82 -22.66
N LEU A 24 4.64 -5.76 -22.06
CA LEU A 24 3.99 -5.05 -20.97
C LEU A 24 2.61 -4.52 -21.37
N LYS A 25 2.49 -3.97 -22.59
CA LYS A 25 1.21 -3.48 -23.11
C LYS A 25 0.17 -4.59 -23.25
N GLU A 26 0.58 -5.81 -23.62
CA GLU A 26 -0.30 -6.98 -23.67
C GLU A 26 -0.87 -7.33 -22.27
N HIS A 27 -0.14 -6.99 -21.19
CA HIS A 27 -0.58 -7.10 -19.79
C HIS A 27 -1.30 -5.83 -19.26
N GLY A 28 -1.57 -4.85 -20.12
CA GLY A 28 -2.18 -3.58 -19.70
C GLY A 28 -1.24 -2.70 -18.85
N ALA A 29 0.07 -2.92 -18.96
CA ALA A 29 1.09 -2.23 -18.19
C ALA A 29 1.97 -1.34 -19.07
N ILE A 30 2.57 -0.31 -18.48
CA ILE A 30 3.45 0.66 -19.17
C ILE A 30 4.70 0.86 -18.32
N ARG A 31 5.89 0.72 -18.94
CA ARG A 31 7.15 1.12 -18.30
C ARG A 31 7.39 2.60 -18.45
N ILE A 32 7.74 3.25 -17.34
CA ILE A 32 8.05 4.68 -17.30
C ILE A 32 9.42 4.86 -16.67
N LYS A 33 10.32 5.57 -17.36
CA LYS A 33 11.57 6.01 -16.74
C LYS A 33 11.28 7.14 -15.80
N VAL A 34 11.71 7.01 -14.55
CA VAL A 34 11.50 8.03 -13.51
C VAL A 34 12.38 9.23 -13.80
N ASP A 35 11.77 10.37 -14.03
CA ASP A 35 12.41 11.63 -14.41
C ASP A 35 12.33 12.70 -13.32
N LYS A 36 11.53 12.46 -12.27
CA LYS A 36 11.26 13.43 -11.21
C LYS A 36 11.25 12.74 -9.85
N SER A 37 11.97 13.32 -8.88
CA SER A 37 11.98 12.84 -7.50
C SER A 37 10.60 12.97 -6.84
N GLN A 38 10.30 12.08 -5.90
CA GLN A 38 9.06 12.04 -5.12
C GLN A 38 7.75 12.06 -5.94
N ALA A 39 7.83 11.65 -7.21
CA ALA A 39 6.65 11.60 -8.10
C ALA A 39 6.04 10.20 -8.22
N TYR A 40 6.85 9.16 -8.12
CA TYR A 40 6.47 7.77 -8.39
C TYR A 40 6.58 6.91 -7.12
N PRO A 41 5.51 6.81 -6.31
CA PRO A 41 5.52 5.97 -5.10
C PRO A 41 5.36 4.49 -5.46
N ASP A 42 6.33 3.66 -5.04
CA ASP A 42 6.28 2.21 -5.17
C ASP A 42 5.32 1.59 -4.14
N ARG A 43 4.51 0.62 -4.57
CA ARG A 43 3.53 -0.07 -3.71
C ARG A 43 4.09 -1.31 -3.02
N ILE A 44 5.28 -1.75 -3.41
CA ILE A 44 5.96 -2.91 -2.81
C ILE A 44 6.82 -2.45 -1.63
N SER A 45 7.81 -1.60 -1.88
CA SER A 45 8.73 -1.10 -0.86
C SER A 45 8.19 0.09 -0.06
N LEU A 46 7.09 0.71 -0.49
CA LEU A 46 6.52 1.95 0.06
C LEU A 46 7.54 3.10 0.12
N ARG A 47 8.40 3.18 -0.90
CA ARG A 47 9.38 4.25 -1.11
C ARG A 47 9.12 4.95 -2.43
N TYR A 48 9.68 6.13 -2.59
CA TYR A 48 9.73 6.77 -3.90
C TYR A 48 10.76 6.08 -4.79
N ILE A 49 10.38 5.78 -6.03
CA ILE A 49 11.28 5.21 -7.02
C ILE A 49 12.32 6.27 -7.40
N PRO A 50 13.64 5.97 -7.33
CA PRO A 50 14.68 6.95 -7.62
C PRO A 50 14.66 7.41 -9.08
N VAL A 51 15.11 8.65 -9.31
CA VAL A 51 15.30 9.19 -10.67
C VAL A 51 16.29 8.33 -11.43
N GLY A 52 15.95 8.00 -12.68
CA GLY A 52 16.74 7.14 -13.55
C GLY A 52 16.33 5.66 -13.54
N GLU A 53 15.65 5.22 -12.49
CA GLU A 53 15.06 3.88 -12.38
C GLU A 53 13.77 3.77 -13.19
N TYR A 54 13.18 2.57 -13.23
CA TYR A 54 11.95 2.30 -13.97
C TYR A 54 10.78 1.97 -13.07
N ALA A 55 9.66 2.64 -13.32
CA ALA A 55 8.36 2.32 -12.75
C ALA A 55 7.55 1.52 -13.79
N ILE A 56 6.75 0.57 -13.31
CA ILE A 56 5.69 -0.04 -14.10
C ILE A 56 4.35 0.51 -13.59
N LEU A 57 3.61 1.14 -14.48
CA LEU A 57 2.24 1.59 -14.25
C LEU A 57 1.29 0.50 -14.71
N LEU A 58 0.43 0.01 -13.82
CA LEU A 58 -0.54 -1.05 -14.12
C LEU A 58 -1.82 -0.87 -13.31
N ASN A 59 -2.90 -1.51 -13.74
CA ASN A 59 -4.13 -1.60 -12.94
C ASN A 59 -3.98 -2.69 -11.87
N HIS A 60 -4.34 -2.37 -10.63
CA HIS A 60 -4.30 -3.29 -9.49
C HIS A 60 -5.65 -3.32 -8.78
N THR A 61 -6.19 -4.52 -8.57
CA THR A 61 -7.38 -4.71 -7.75
C THR A 61 -6.97 -4.78 -6.28
N TYR A 62 -7.32 -3.76 -5.51
CA TYR A 62 -6.97 -3.63 -4.09
C TYR A 62 -8.01 -4.27 -3.15
N LEU A 63 -9.22 -4.50 -3.64
CA LEU A 63 -10.29 -5.20 -2.92
C LEU A 63 -11.04 -6.13 -3.87
N TYR A 64 -10.91 -7.44 -3.64
CA TYR A 64 -11.45 -8.48 -4.52
C TYR A 64 -12.84 -8.96 -4.11
N SER A 65 -13.22 -8.76 -2.85
CA SER A 65 -14.50 -9.24 -2.32
C SER A 65 -15.67 -8.73 -3.16
N PRO A 66 -16.71 -9.56 -3.38
CA PRO A 66 -17.87 -9.20 -4.19
C PRO A 66 -18.83 -8.28 -3.41
N THR A 67 -18.29 -7.23 -2.80
CA THR A 67 -19.04 -6.16 -2.13
C THR A 67 -19.16 -4.95 -3.04
N PRO A 68 -20.04 -4.00 -2.73
CA PRO A 68 -20.11 -2.72 -3.47
C PRO A 68 -18.80 -1.94 -3.47
N TYR A 69 -17.87 -2.22 -2.54
CA TYR A 69 -16.56 -1.57 -2.42
C TYR A 69 -15.45 -2.24 -3.21
N ARG A 70 -15.74 -3.35 -3.92
CA ARG A 70 -14.77 -3.96 -4.84
C ARG A 70 -14.20 -2.91 -5.77
N GLY A 71 -12.86 -2.82 -5.85
CA GLY A 71 -12.25 -1.77 -6.62
C GLY A 71 -10.84 -2.06 -7.10
N SER A 72 -10.50 -1.41 -8.20
CA SER A 72 -9.17 -1.40 -8.79
C SER A 72 -8.77 0.00 -9.20
N HIS A 73 -7.47 0.26 -9.28
CA HIS A 73 -6.94 1.54 -9.73
C HIS A 73 -5.53 1.37 -10.31
N ALA A 74 -5.09 2.33 -11.11
CA ALA A 74 -3.71 2.39 -11.57
C ALA A 74 -2.77 2.65 -10.39
N ILE A 75 -1.67 1.89 -10.34
CA ILE A 75 -0.60 2.04 -9.37
C ILE A 75 0.76 2.00 -10.04
N PHE A 76 1.79 2.54 -9.38
CA PHE A 76 3.19 2.33 -9.72
C PHE A 76 3.79 1.23 -8.87
N ILE A 77 4.63 0.39 -9.47
CA ILE A 77 5.58 -0.48 -8.80
C ILE A 77 6.98 -0.20 -9.33
N TRP A 78 7.99 -0.34 -8.49
CA TRP A 78 9.39 -0.22 -8.89
C TRP A 78 9.83 -1.54 -9.54
N GLU A 79 10.19 -1.50 -10.84
CA GLU A 79 10.61 -2.68 -11.58
C GLU A 79 11.85 -3.33 -10.93
N GLY A 80 11.76 -4.62 -10.62
CA GLY A 80 12.82 -5.38 -9.96
C GLY A 80 12.69 -5.48 -8.42
N THR A 81 11.73 -4.79 -7.81
CA THR A 81 11.52 -4.88 -6.36
C THR A 81 10.78 -6.17 -6.00
N SER A 82 11.34 -6.96 -5.09
CA SER A 82 10.76 -8.23 -4.62
C SER A 82 10.26 -8.17 -3.18
N GLU A 83 10.92 -7.40 -2.32
CA GLU A 83 10.65 -7.38 -0.89
C GLU A 83 9.57 -6.36 -0.53
N ALA A 84 8.46 -6.85 0.01
CA ALA A 84 7.39 -6.00 0.51
C ALA A 84 7.84 -5.26 1.78
N ALA A 85 7.50 -3.97 1.87
CA ALA A 85 7.67 -3.22 3.11
C ALA A 85 6.80 -3.82 4.22
N ILE A 86 7.37 -3.92 5.42
CA ILE A 86 6.70 -4.28 6.67
C ILE A 86 7.10 -3.22 7.70
N LEU A 87 6.18 -2.33 8.04
CA LEU A 87 6.42 -1.19 8.92
C LEU A 87 5.49 -1.27 10.12
N ILE A 88 6.07 -1.34 11.32
CA ILE A 88 5.32 -1.37 12.59
C ILE A 88 5.43 0.01 13.24
N ASP A 89 4.30 0.63 13.56
CA ASP A 89 4.23 1.96 14.19
C ASP A 89 5.10 3.01 13.46
N CYS A 90 5.11 2.94 12.14
CA CYS A 90 5.90 3.84 11.31
C CYS A 90 5.16 4.18 10.02
N ILE A 91 4.94 5.47 9.77
CA ILE A 91 4.32 5.96 8.54
C ILE A 91 5.41 6.15 7.48
N PRO A 92 5.29 5.49 6.30
CA PRO A 92 6.27 5.67 5.23
C PRO A 92 6.19 7.06 4.60
N GLU A 93 7.33 7.55 4.08
CA GLU A 93 7.42 8.87 3.45
C GLU A 93 6.40 9.08 2.33
N VAL A 94 6.11 8.04 1.54
CA VAL A 94 5.12 8.09 0.45
C VAL A 94 3.69 8.39 0.92
N MET A 95 3.39 8.17 2.21
CA MET A 95 2.15 8.59 2.84
C MET A 95 2.30 9.95 3.52
N ASN A 96 3.36 10.13 4.31
CA ASN A 96 3.56 11.31 5.13
C ASN A 96 3.73 12.60 4.31
N SER A 97 4.27 12.49 3.10
CA SER A 97 4.43 13.62 2.17
C SER A 97 3.20 13.93 1.32
N ARG A 98 2.06 13.26 1.56
CA ARG A 98 0.84 13.37 0.75
C ARG A 98 -0.41 13.50 1.63
N ILE A 99 -1.49 13.96 0.99
CA ILE A 99 -2.83 13.88 1.59
C ILE A 99 -3.38 12.48 1.29
N MET A 100 -3.77 11.77 2.34
CA MET A 100 -4.28 10.41 2.28
C MET A 100 -5.79 10.37 2.53
N SER A 101 -6.48 9.44 1.88
CA SER A 101 -7.82 9.00 2.23
C SER A 101 -7.68 7.67 2.97
N LEU A 102 -8.00 7.65 4.25
CA LEU A 102 -7.98 6.48 5.10
C LEU A 102 -9.40 5.90 5.15
N ARG A 103 -9.58 4.68 4.66
CA ARG A 103 -10.88 4.02 4.52
C ARG A 103 -10.91 2.81 5.41
N ALA A 104 -11.76 2.81 6.42
CA ALA A 104 -11.85 1.77 7.44
C ALA A 104 -12.92 0.72 7.08
N PHE A 105 -12.55 -0.55 7.15
CA PHE A 105 -13.38 -1.68 6.75
C PHE A 105 -13.59 -2.69 7.88
N ASP A 106 -14.75 -3.34 7.86
CA ASP A 106 -15.09 -4.45 8.75
C ASP A 106 -14.64 -5.82 8.19
N ASN A 107 -15.02 -6.91 8.88
CA ASN A 107 -14.74 -8.29 8.46
C ASN A 107 -15.47 -8.73 7.18
N ASN A 108 -16.51 -8.01 6.78
CA ASN A 108 -17.31 -8.32 5.59
C ASN A 108 -16.86 -7.47 4.39
N ASP A 109 -15.72 -6.80 4.51
CA ASP A 109 -15.21 -5.85 3.51
C ASP A 109 -16.19 -4.71 3.19
N MET A 110 -16.97 -4.29 4.20
CA MET A 110 -17.82 -3.12 4.13
C MET A 110 -17.12 -1.93 4.78
N MET A 111 -17.13 -0.79 4.08
CA MET A 111 -16.56 0.45 4.62
C MET A 111 -17.45 0.97 5.77
N ILE A 112 -16.83 1.14 6.93
CA ILE A 112 -17.51 1.67 8.13
C ILE A 112 -17.32 3.18 8.24
N ASP A 113 -16.11 3.65 7.91
CA ASP A 113 -15.71 5.05 8.07
C ASP A 113 -14.63 5.42 7.07
N ALA A 114 -14.47 6.72 6.80
CA ALA A 114 -13.40 7.25 5.97
C ALA A 114 -13.05 8.68 6.38
N GLU A 115 -11.75 8.99 6.38
CA GLU A 115 -11.21 10.31 6.72
C GLU A 115 -10.11 10.73 5.76
N ILE A 116 -9.95 12.04 5.60
CA ILE A 116 -8.82 12.66 4.89
C ILE A 116 -7.81 13.11 5.93
N ALA A 117 -6.56 12.70 5.78
CA ALA A 117 -5.49 12.99 6.72
C ALA A 117 -4.18 13.37 6.02
N SER A 118 -3.38 14.18 6.67
CA SER A 118 -2.05 14.58 6.23
C SER A 118 -1.07 14.63 7.40
N ASN A 119 0.21 14.36 7.16
CA ASN A 119 1.26 14.42 8.17
C ASN A 119 0.90 13.64 9.46
N ASP A 120 0.99 14.30 10.61
CA ASP A 120 0.76 13.70 11.93
C ASP A 120 -0.68 13.19 12.13
N GLU A 121 -1.66 13.76 11.42
CA GLU A 121 -3.04 13.31 11.46
C GLU A 121 -3.22 11.87 10.94
N ILE A 122 -2.31 11.39 10.08
CA ILE A 122 -2.39 10.03 9.53
C ILE A 122 -2.29 8.99 10.65
N GLU A 123 -1.30 9.11 11.51
CA GLU A 123 -1.10 8.18 12.63
C GLU A 123 -2.23 8.30 13.66
N GLU A 124 -2.62 9.52 14.01
CA GLU A 124 -3.72 9.79 14.94
C GLU A 124 -5.02 9.12 14.48
N ASN A 125 -5.38 9.26 13.20
CA ASN A 125 -6.57 8.65 12.64
C ASN A 125 -6.47 7.11 12.59
N ILE A 126 -5.30 6.53 12.27
CA ILE A 126 -5.09 5.08 12.32
C ILE A 126 -5.34 4.54 13.72
N LEU A 127 -4.78 5.18 14.74
CA LEU A 127 -4.93 4.77 16.13
C LEU A 127 -6.37 4.91 16.59
N THR A 128 -7.04 6.01 16.27
CA THR A 128 -8.46 6.26 16.58
C THR A 128 -9.37 5.21 15.94
N TYR A 129 -9.15 4.88 14.67
CA TYR A 129 -9.93 3.84 13.99
C TYR A 129 -9.76 2.48 14.67
N PHE A 130 -8.57 2.13 15.10
CA PHE A 130 -8.33 0.83 15.73
C PHE A 130 -8.85 0.72 17.18
N GLU A 131 -9.30 1.80 17.82
CA GLU A 131 -10.09 1.75 19.05
C GLU A 131 -11.45 1.08 18.81
N ASN A 132 -12.02 1.26 17.62
CA ASN A 132 -13.23 0.56 17.21
C ASN A 132 -12.93 -0.88 16.78
N THR A 133 -13.35 -1.87 17.58
CA THR A 133 -13.09 -3.30 17.33
C THR A 133 -13.80 -3.85 16.07
N GLN A 134 -14.80 -3.16 15.54
CA GLN A 134 -15.47 -3.52 14.30
C GLN A 134 -14.57 -3.26 13.08
N ILE A 135 -13.69 -2.28 13.15
CA ILE A 135 -12.71 -2.00 12.09
C ILE A 135 -11.63 -3.08 12.11
N LYS A 136 -11.45 -3.79 11.01
CA LYS A 136 -10.49 -4.87 10.85
C LYS A 136 -9.23 -4.43 10.13
N TYR A 137 -9.38 -3.54 9.16
CA TYR A 137 -8.27 -2.97 8.43
C TYR A 137 -8.62 -1.60 7.85
N ILE A 138 -7.58 -0.90 7.45
CA ILE A 138 -7.70 0.38 6.76
C ILE A 138 -7.03 0.25 5.38
N LEU A 139 -7.67 0.73 4.33
CA LEU A 139 -7.05 0.95 3.03
C LEU A 139 -6.69 2.42 2.91
N ALA A 140 -5.39 2.69 2.73
CA ALA A 140 -4.89 4.03 2.49
C ALA A 140 -4.83 4.29 0.98
N HIS A 141 -5.37 5.42 0.55
CA HIS A 141 -5.34 5.89 -0.84
C HIS A 141 -4.75 7.29 -0.91
N ASN A 142 -4.04 7.61 -2.00
CA ASN A 142 -3.68 8.99 -2.29
C ASN A 142 -4.95 9.78 -2.59
N ALA A 143 -5.28 10.79 -1.79
CA ALA A 143 -6.55 11.51 -1.91
C ALA A 143 -6.69 12.23 -3.27
N LYS A 144 -5.61 12.82 -3.78
CA LYS A 144 -5.61 13.59 -5.03
C LYS A 144 -5.87 12.72 -6.25
N GLN A 145 -5.22 11.56 -6.38
CA GLN A 145 -5.35 10.66 -7.52
C GLN A 145 -6.39 9.54 -7.28
N GLY A 146 -6.75 9.27 -6.05
CA GLY A 146 -7.64 8.18 -5.65
C GLY A 146 -6.99 6.79 -5.64
N CYS A 147 -5.72 6.66 -6.03
CA CYS A 147 -5.05 5.38 -6.16
C CYS A 147 -4.69 4.75 -4.81
N PHE A 148 -4.80 3.42 -4.73
CA PHE A 148 -4.39 2.63 -3.56
C PHE A 148 -2.91 2.83 -3.23
N SER A 149 -2.60 2.95 -1.95
CA SER A 149 -1.23 3.04 -1.42
C SER A 149 -0.83 1.75 -0.69
N CYS A 150 -1.50 1.44 0.41
CA CYS A 150 -1.19 0.27 1.22
C CYS A 150 -2.38 -0.15 2.09
N ARG A 151 -2.23 -1.33 2.71
CA ARG A 151 -3.15 -1.85 3.72
C ARG A 151 -2.54 -1.71 5.10
N ILE A 152 -3.35 -1.31 6.07
CA ILE A 152 -2.98 -1.11 7.47
C ILE A 152 -3.83 -2.03 8.34
N THR A 153 -3.19 -2.77 9.23
CA THR A 153 -3.87 -3.68 10.17
C THR A 153 -3.36 -3.44 11.59
N ARG A 154 -4.05 -4.00 12.60
CA ARG A 154 -3.48 -4.07 13.95
C ARG A 154 -2.23 -4.94 13.92
N SER A 155 -1.22 -4.56 14.70
CA SER A 155 -0.03 -5.37 14.93
C SER A 155 -0.16 -6.12 16.25
N ASP A 156 -0.12 -7.46 16.20
CA ASP A 156 -0.10 -8.32 17.38
C ASP A 156 1.33 -8.41 17.93
N ARG A 157 1.78 -7.37 18.65
CA ARG A 157 3.10 -7.40 19.30
C ARG A 157 3.27 -8.52 20.33
N GLN A 158 2.19 -9.17 20.75
CA GLN A 158 2.24 -10.20 21.81
C GLN A 158 2.70 -11.59 21.35
N ASN A 159 2.71 -11.89 20.04
CA ASN A 159 3.05 -13.24 19.56
C ASN A 159 4.48 -13.40 19.03
N ASN A 160 5.29 -12.34 18.91
CA ASN A 160 6.65 -12.43 18.36
C ASN A 160 7.76 -12.49 19.42
N ILE A 161 7.46 -12.41 20.72
CA ILE A 161 8.48 -12.45 21.80
C ILE A 161 8.76 -13.90 22.26
N PHE A 162 7.96 -14.89 21.84
CA PHE A 162 8.08 -16.27 22.32
C PHE A 162 8.74 -17.25 21.35
N ASN A 163 9.21 -16.84 20.18
CA ASN A 163 9.85 -17.75 19.21
C ASN A 163 11.37 -17.60 19.05
N GLU A 164 12.06 -16.82 19.87
CA GLU A 164 13.54 -16.72 19.86
C GLU A 164 14.19 -17.35 21.12
N GLY A 165 13.60 -18.39 21.65
CA GLY A 165 14.15 -19.02 22.85
C GLY A 165 13.93 -20.53 22.93
N GLU A 166 14.31 -21.28 21.88
CA GLU A 166 14.63 -22.71 22.00
C GLU A 166 15.34 -23.20 20.72
N ALA A 167 16.66 -23.16 20.72
CA ALA A 167 17.53 -24.11 20.02
C ALA A 167 18.94 -24.02 20.60
#